data_48bc31f8089c1fcf56009d89a61e8b76
#
_entry.id   48bc31f8089c1fcf56009d89a61e8b76
#
_cell.length_a   1.000
_cell.length_b   1.000
_cell.length_c   1.000
_cell.angle_alpha   90.00
_cell.angle_beta   90.00
_cell.angle_gamma   90.00
#
_symmetry.space_group_name_H-M   'P 1'
#
loop_
_entity.id
_entity.type
_entity.pdbx_description
1 polymer ?
#
loop_
_entity_poly.entity_id
_entity_poly.type
_entity_poly.pdbx_seq_one_letter_code
_entity_poly.pdbx_strand_id
1 'polypeptide(L)'
;MASSKDGSVLSKKRAPNDATVSSPISDNLTQDGPKRRKKHKPSSLAATAASKILSAPDQYKKSPGPVTGSGDPSTKTRTRQGDSQEQAALRLEKMQGAVRTLLECIGEDPGRDGLLDTPSRYAKALLFLTKGYHANVEDIVNNALFHEDHNEMVIVRDIDIFSLCEHHLVPFTGKESSPFPRYMHIGYIPYNTVIGLSKLPRVAEVFSRRLQIQERLTKQVAHAIMDILKPQGVAVVMESSHLCMVMRGVEKTSATTLTSCMLGCFEQKSKTRNEFMHYIGVNR
;
A
#
# COMPACT_ATOMS: atom_id res chain seq x y z
N MET A 1 -48.99 -19.39 -42.08
CA MET A 1 -48.36 -19.41 -43.42
C MET A 1 -46.89 -19.33 -43.12
N ALA A 2 -46.17 -20.43 -43.00
CA ALA A 2 -45.49 -21.16 -44.08
C ALA A 2 -44.32 -20.29 -44.61
N SER A 3 -43.05 -20.65 -44.63
CA SER A 3 -42.32 -21.89 -44.89
C SER A 3 -40.84 -21.57 -44.75
N SER A 4 -40.01 -22.22 -43.96
CA SER A 4 -39.11 -23.37 -44.23
C SER A 4 -38.14 -23.25 -45.41
N LYS A 5 -36.83 -23.52 -45.16
CA LYS A 5 -35.88 -24.50 -45.71
C LYS A 5 -34.46 -24.07 -45.37
N ASP A 6 -33.71 -24.80 -44.63
CA ASP A 6 -32.94 -26.04 -44.90
C ASP A 6 -31.74 -25.90 -45.84
N GLY A 7 -30.59 -26.44 -45.37
CA GLY A 7 -29.41 -26.82 -46.16
C GLY A 7 -28.12 -26.73 -45.33
N SER A 8 -27.73 -27.57 -44.50
CA SER A 8 -27.00 -28.87 -44.42
C SER A 8 -25.67 -28.96 -45.20
N VAL A 9 -24.62 -29.35 -44.42
CA VAL A 9 -23.57 -30.36 -44.63
C VAL A 9 -22.34 -29.96 -45.42
N LEU A 10 -21.14 -30.01 -44.81
CA LEU A 10 -20.21 -31.09 -44.98
C LEU A 10 -18.87 -30.89 -44.20
N SER A 11 -18.59 -31.88 -43.43
CA SER A 11 -17.31 -32.17 -42.74
C SER A 11 -16.15 -32.46 -43.71
N LYS A 12 -14.90 -32.13 -43.33
CA LYS A 12 -13.74 -32.97 -43.70
C LYS A 12 -12.70 -32.94 -42.57
N LYS A 13 -12.51 -34.12 -41.96
CA LYS A 13 -11.37 -34.56 -41.17
C LYS A 13 -10.13 -34.74 -42.09
N ARG A 14 -8.95 -34.45 -41.60
CA ARG A 14 -7.72 -35.25 -41.82
C ARG A 14 -6.65 -34.93 -40.78
N ALA A 15 -6.21 -35.94 -40.07
CA ALA A 15 -4.94 -36.11 -39.38
C ALA A 15 -4.15 -37.13 -40.21
N PRO A 16 -2.95 -37.63 -39.74
CA PRO A 16 -1.71 -37.00 -39.31
C PRO A 16 -0.53 -37.48 -40.22
N ASN A 17 0.68 -36.96 -40.05
CA ASN A 17 1.88 -37.69 -40.50
C ASN A 17 3.04 -37.51 -39.51
N ASP A 18 3.41 -38.63 -38.93
CA ASP A 18 4.71 -38.97 -38.35
C ASP A 18 5.84 -38.93 -39.38
N ALA A 19 7.01 -38.48 -38.94
CA ALA A 19 8.27 -38.95 -39.52
C ALA A 19 9.39 -38.80 -38.48
N THR A 20 9.70 -39.89 -37.86
CA THR A 20 10.95 -40.23 -37.14
C THR A 20 12.14 -40.27 -38.11
N VAL A 21 13.28 -39.69 -37.71
CA VAL A 21 14.61 -40.14 -38.18
C VAL A 21 15.59 -40.12 -37.02
N SER A 22 16.18 -41.26 -36.83
CA SER A 22 17.14 -41.71 -35.82
C SER A 22 18.61 -41.31 -36.14
N SER A 23 19.37 -41.27 -35.04
CA SER A 23 20.80 -41.17 -34.77
C SER A 23 21.80 -41.79 -35.80
N PRO A 24 23.14 -41.63 -35.68
CA PRO A 24 23.91 -42.26 -34.60
C PRO A 24 25.15 -41.49 -34.04
N ILE A 25 25.43 -41.85 -32.82
CA ILE A 25 26.61 -42.04 -31.97
C ILE A 25 27.99 -41.96 -32.66
N SER A 26 28.93 -41.23 -32.05
CA SER A 26 30.32 -41.66 -31.95
C SER A 26 30.95 -41.12 -30.65
N ASP A 27 31.41 -42.08 -29.86
CA ASP A 27 32.21 -41.97 -28.65
C ASP A 27 33.57 -41.31 -28.91
N ASN A 28 34.03 -40.47 -27.98
CA ASN A 28 35.44 -40.41 -27.63
C ASN A 28 35.62 -40.04 -26.15
N LEU A 29 36.02 -41.03 -25.39
CA LEU A 29 36.55 -40.93 -24.04
C LEU A 29 37.92 -40.24 -24.09
N THR A 30 38.12 -39.20 -23.29
CA THR A 30 39.40 -38.90 -22.67
C THR A 30 39.20 -38.52 -21.22
N GLN A 31 39.80 -39.32 -20.36
CA GLN A 31 39.92 -39.14 -18.91
C GLN A 31 40.83 -37.95 -18.63
N ASP A 32 40.36 -37.01 -17.79
CA ASP A 32 41.26 -36.19 -17.01
C ASP A 32 40.68 -35.95 -15.61
N GLY A 33 41.48 -36.23 -14.59
CA GLY A 33 41.12 -36.31 -13.21
C GLY A 33 40.85 -34.95 -12.53
N PRO A 34 40.34 -34.95 -11.29
CA PRO A 34 39.80 -33.74 -10.66
C PRO A 34 40.92 -32.80 -10.17
N LYS A 35 41.04 -31.62 -10.77
CA LYS A 35 41.89 -30.53 -10.28
C LYS A 35 41.33 -29.93 -9.02
N ARG A 36 42.07 -30.08 -7.94
CA ARG A 36 41.88 -29.52 -6.59
C ARG A 36 41.61 -27.99 -6.64
N ARG A 37 40.38 -27.59 -6.34
CA ARG A 37 39.96 -26.18 -6.22
C ARG A 37 40.65 -25.54 -4.99
N LYS A 38 41.58 -24.62 -5.22
CA LYS A 38 42.17 -23.78 -4.16
C LYS A 38 41.08 -22.92 -3.51
N LYS A 39 40.91 -23.07 -2.20
CA LYS A 39 40.07 -22.20 -1.40
C LYS A 39 40.70 -20.80 -1.35
N HIS A 40 40.05 -19.82 -2.01
CA HIS A 40 40.37 -18.40 -1.79
C HIS A 40 39.89 -18.00 -0.39
N LYS A 41 40.81 -17.55 0.44
CA LYS A 41 40.49 -16.83 1.70
C LYS A 41 39.86 -15.49 1.33
N PRO A 42 38.74 -15.07 1.97
CA PRO A 42 38.19 -13.74 1.75
C PRO A 42 39.16 -12.69 2.31
N SER A 43 39.35 -11.60 1.54
CA SER A 43 40.21 -10.48 1.92
C SER A 43 39.69 -9.79 3.19
N SER A 44 40.60 -9.31 4.03
CA SER A 44 40.35 -8.68 5.32
C SER A 44 39.46 -7.44 5.30
N LEU A 45 39.17 -6.88 4.13
CA LEU A 45 38.26 -5.74 3.95
C LEU A 45 36.76 -6.10 4.02
N ALA A 46 36.39 -7.37 3.71
CA ALA A 46 34.99 -7.81 3.82
C ALA A 46 34.56 -8.13 5.28
N ALA A 47 35.52 -8.49 6.14
CA ALA A 47 35.25 -8.78 7.55
C ALA A 47 34.98 -7.51 8.39
N THR A 48 35.53 -6.36 7.98
CA THR A 48 35.35 -5.08 8.71
C THR A 48 34.00 -4.42 8.41
N ALA A 49 33.38 -4.72 7.27
CA ALA A 49 32.06 -4.22 6.92
C ALA A 49 30.92 -4.99 7.63
N ALA A 50 31.10 -6.30 7.84
CA ALA A 50 30.10 -7.13 8.51
C ALA A 50 30.00 -6.89 10.03
N SER A 51 31.11 -6.47 10.70
CA SER A 51 31.11 -6.20 12.14
C SER A 51 30.49 -4.85 12.53
N LYS A 52 30.36 -3.91 11.56
CA LYS A 52 29.71 -2.61 11.79
C LYS A 52 28.18 -2.63 11.71
N ILE A 53 27.58 -3.71 11.19
CA ILE A 53 26.13 -3.87 11.07
C ILE A 53 25.51 -4.46 12.36
N LEU A 54 26.32 -5.06 13.24
CA LEU A 54 25.85 -5.72 14.47
C LEU A 54 25.92 -4.86 15.75
N SER A 55 26.35 -3.60 15.65
CA SER A 55 26.32 -2.65 16.76
C SER A 55 25.45 -1.44 16.44
N ALA A 56 24.17 -1.67 16.19
CA ALA A 56 23.19 -0.59 16.22
C ALA A 56 22.98 -0.19 17.70
N PRO A 57 23.06 1.10 18.04
CA PRO A 57 22.86 1.53 19.40
C PRO A 57 21.43 1.27 19.85
N ASP A 58 21.31 0.88 21.11
CA ASP A 58 20.11 0.51 21.88
C ASP A 58 19.12 1.69 22.08
N GLN A 59 18.76 2.41 20.99
CA GLN A 59 17.85 3.56 21.01
C GLN A 59 16.38 3.18 20.70
N TYR A 60 16.06 1.90 20.53
CA TYR A 60 14.69 1.43 20.23
C TYR A 60 13.89 1.01 21.47
N LYS A 61 14.34 1.30 22.68
CA LYS A 61 13.64 0.95 23.94
C LYS A 61 12.81 2.10 24.53
N LYS A 62 12.25 3.00 23.73
CA LYS A 62 11.12 3.81 24.17
C LYS A 62 9.92 3.45 23.30
N SER A 63 8.99 2.72 23.90
CA SER A 63 7.62 2.66 23.39
C SER A 63 7.17 4.09 23.10
N PRO A 64 6.74 4.45 21.87
CA PRO A 64 6.16 5.75 21.68
C PRO A 64 4.93 5.84 22.57
N GLY A 65 4.85 6.90 23.37
CA GLY A 65 3.64 7.22 24.12
C GLY A 65 2.42 7.31 23.21
N PRO A 66 1.21 7.37 23.77
CA PRO A 66 -0.02 7.36 23.00
C PRO A 66 0.03 8.44 21.92
N VAL A 67 -0.09 8.01 20.66
CA VAL A 67 -0.22 8.90 19.52
C VAL A 67 -1.65 9.39 19.53
N THR A 68 -1.92 10.42 20.30
CA THR A 68 -3.19 11.17 20.18
C THR A 68 -3.27 11.70 18.76
N GLY A 69 -4.42 11.53 18.09
CA GLY A 69 -4.65 11.90 16.69
C GLY A 69 -4.44 13.39 16.33
N SER A 70 -3.97 14.18 17.27
CA SER A 70 -3.55 15.56 17.10
C SER A 70 -2.03 15.66 17.21
N GLY A 71 -1.33 15.45 16.09
CA GLY A 71 0.06 15.84 15.94
C GLY A 71 1.08 14.80 16.38
N ASP A 72 1.50 13.96 15.45
CA ASP A 72 2.82 13.34 15.52
C ASP A 72 3.85 14.49 15.62
N PRO A 73 4.59 14.63 16.74
CA PRO A 73 5.56 15.71 16.89
C PRO A 73 6.73 15.63 15.91
N SER A 74 6.90 14.51 15.20
CA SER A 74 7.91 14.34 14.15
C SER A 74 7.51 15.04 12.85
N THR A 75 6.24 15.33 12.63
CA THR A 75 5.76 16.08 11.47
C THR A 75 5.30 17.47 11.91
N LYS A 76 6.08 18.51 11.62
CA LYS A 76 5.66 19.93 11.72
C LYS A 76 4.56 20.25 10.69
N THR A 77 3.63 19.31 10.49
CA THR A 77 2.56 19.43 9.52
C THR A 77 1.52 20.42 10.05
N ARG A 78 1.46 21.60 9.47
CA ARG A 78 0.37 22.55 9.73
C ARG A 78 -0.93 21.90 9.28
N THR A 79 -1.82 21.61 10.24
CA THR A 79 -3.20 21.28 9.90
C THR A 79 -3.82 22.48 9.19
N ARG A 80 -4.58 22.23 8.14
CA ARG A 80 -5.33 23.26 7.41
C ARG A 80 -6.71 23.53 8.05
N GLN A 81 -6.90 23.10 9.28
CA GLN A 81 -8.10 23.40 10.06
C GLN A 81 -8.13 24.88 10.41
N GLY A 82 -9.23 25.55 10.09
CA GLY A 82 -9.43 26.96 10.42
C GLY A 82 -8.94 27.97 9.38
N ASP A 83 -8.55 27.55 8.18
CA ASP A 83 -8.25 28.51 7.10
C ASP A 83 -9.49 29.33 6.71
N SER A 84 -9.32 30.65 6.60
CA SER A 84 -10.35 31.51 6.00
C SER A 84 -10.51 31.24 4.52
N GLN A 85 -11.66 31.64 3.96
CA GLN A 85 -11.93 31.51 2.52
C GLN A 85 -10.87 32.22 1.66
N GLU A 86 -10.39 33.38 2.13
CA GLU A 86 -9.32 34.14 1.48
C GLU A 86 -7.98 33.40 1.51
N GLN A 87 -7.63 32.79 2.65
CA GLN A 87 -6.42 31.98 2.77
C GLN A 87 -6.44 30.75 1.87
N ALA A 88 -7.61 30.13 1.73
CA ALA A 88 -7.81 29.01 0.83
C ALA A 88 -7.66 29.41 -0.65
N ALA A 89 -8.21 30.58 -1.04
CA ALA A 89 -8.07 31.12 -2.40
C ALA A 89 -6.61 31.47 -2.72
N LEU A 90 -5.93 32.19 -1.82
CA LEU A 90 -4.52 32.54 -1.99
C LEU A 90 -3.60 31.30 -2.07
N ARG A 91 -3.91 30.25 -1.30
CA ARG A 91 -3.19 28.98 -1.39
C ARG A 91 -3.37 28.33 -2.75
N LEU A 92 -4.61 28.28 -3.25
CA LEU A 92 -4.92 27.70 -4.55
C LEU A 92 -4.18 28.45 -5.67
N GLU A 93 -4.17 29.76 -5.64
CA GLU A 93 -3.45 30.61 -6.59
C GLU A 93 -1.93 30.32 -6.58
N LYS A 94 -1.32 30.27 -5.39
CA LYS A 94 0.09 29.92 -5.24
C LYS A 94 0.41 28.53 -5.78
N MET A 95 -0.46 27.55 -5.56
CA MET A 95 -0.31 26.20 -6.08
C MET A 95 -0.39 26.18 -7.60
N GLN A 96 -1.30 26.93 -8.21
CA GLN A 96 -1.42 27.04 -9.66
C GLN A 96 -0.15 27.65 -10.27
N GLY A 97 0.39 28.72 -9.67
CA GLY A 97 1.66 29.31 -10.10
C GLY A 97 2.83 28.33 -10.03
N ALA A 98 2.93 27.55 -8.95
CA ALA A 98 3.97 26.53 -8.83
C ALA A 98 3.84 25.42 -9.89
N VAL A 99 2.63 24.97 -10.20
CA VAL A 99 2.39 23.98 -11.26
C VAL A 99 2.76 24.55 -12.64
N ARG A 100 2.42 25.82 -12.93
CA ARG A 100 2.83 26.48 -14.17
C ARG A 100 4.35 26.49 -14.31
N THR A 101 5.07 26.88 -13.26
CA THR A 101 6.55 26.86 -13.24
C THR A 101 7.10 25.46 -13.48
N LEU A 102 6.48 24.41 -12.90
CA LEU A 102 6.89 23.03 -13.15
C LEU A 102 6.74 22.66 -14.63
N LEU A 103 5.64 23.04 -15.29
CA LEU A 103 5.43 22.79 -16.72
C LEU A 103 6.50 23.47 -17.56
N GLU A 104 6.81 24.73 -17.28
CA GLU A 104 7.88 25.48 -17.96
C GLU A 104 9.26 24.82 -17.76
N CYS A 105 9.57 24.37 -16.53
CA CYS A 105 10.86 23.74 -16.20
C CYS A 105 11.07 22.38 -16.87
N ILE A 106 10.01 21.62 -17.15
CA ILE A 106 10.12 20.35 -17.91
C ILE A 106 10.13 20.55 -19.42
N GLY A 107 10.06 21.81 -19.89
CA GLY A 107 10.12 22.15 -21.31
C GLY A 107 8.77 22.18 -22.02
N GLU A 108 7.66 22.21 -21.29
CA GLU A 108 6.31 22.33 -21.86
C GLU A 108 5.88 23.80 -21.99
N ASP A 109 5.00 24.07 -22.96
CA ASP A 109 4.31 25.34 -23.09
C ASP A 109 2.99 25.32 -22.31
N PRO A 110 2.90 25.98 -21.13
CA PRO A 110 1.68 26.04 -20.34
C PRO A 110 0.54 26.82 -21.02
N GLY A 111 0.82 27.53 -22.14
CA GLY A 111 -0.15 28.26 -22.92
C GLY A 111 -0.88 27.41 -23.99
N ARG A 112 -0.40 26.20 -24.30
CA ARG A 112 -1.08 25.33 -25.26
C ARG A 112 -2.41 24.80 -24.73
N ASP A 113 -3.40 24.59 -25.61
CA ASP A 113 -4.79 24.25 -25.29
C ASP A 113 -4.94 23.11 -24.26
N GLY A 114 -4.15 22.07 -24.36
CA GLY A 114 -4.20 20.91 -23.44
C GLY A 114 -3.73 21.24 -22.04
N LEU A 115 -2.91 22.29 -21.83
CA LEU A 115 -2.28 22.64 -20.56
C LEU A 115 -2.85 23.91 -19.90
N LEU A 116 -3.67 24.69 -20.57
CA LEU A 116 -4.24 25.96 -20.04
C LEU A 116 -4.83 25.79 -18.64
N ASP A 117 -5.64 24.76 -18.42
CA ASP A 117 -6.29 24.50 -17.15
C ASP A 117 -5.51 23.54 -16.25
N THR A 118 -4.41 22.97 -16.69
CA THR A 118 -3.63 21.98 -15.93
C THR A 118 -3.16 22.51 -14.58
N PRO A 119 -2.68 23.75 -14.44
CA PRO A 119 -2.33 24.33 -13.15
C PRO A 119 -3.50 24.28 -12.15
N SER A 120 -4.70 24.69 -12.59
CA SER A 120 -5.90 24.68 -11.75
C SER A 120 -6.37 23.26 -11.41
N ARG A 121 -6.41 22.36 -12.42
CA ARG A 121 -6.84 20.97 -12.22
C ARG A 121 -5.90 20.22 -11.27
N TYR A 122 -4.60 20.35 -11.45
CA TYR A 122 -3.62 19.66 -10.60
C TYR A 122 -3.62 20.20 -9.17
N ALA A 123 -3.69 21.52 -8.98
CA ALA A 123 -3.77 22.13 -7.66
C ALA A 123 -5.01 21.64 -6.88
N LYS A 124 -6.18 21.60 -7.53
CA LYS A 124 -7.43 21.07 -6.93
C LYS A 124 -7.31 19.57 -6.63
N ALA A 125 -6.74 18.78 -7.55
CA ALA A 125 -6.53 17.35 -7.35
C ALA A 125 -5.60 17.09 -6.17
N LEU A 126 -4.50 17.82 -6.03
CA LEU A 126 -3.57 17.67 -4.92
C LEU A 126 -4.21 18.07 -3.58
N LEU A 127 -5.03 19.10 -3.54
CA LEU A 127 -5.80 19.48 -2.36
C LEU A 127 -6.80 18.38 -1.96
N PHE A 128 -7.49 17.77 -2.92
CA PHE A 128 -8.38 16.64 -2.69
C PHE A 128 -7.62 15.41 -2.17
N LEU A 129 -6.50 15.07 -2.80
CA LEU A 129 -5.67 13.92 -2.41
C LEU A 129 -5.01 14.12 -1.03
N THR A 130 -4.98 15.35 -0.53
CA THR A 130 -4.44 15.71 0.78
C THR A 130 -5.48 16.30 1.73
N LYS A 131 -6.78 16.03 1.50
CA LYS A 131 -7.88 16.52 2.33
C LYS A 131 -7.83 16.02 3.79
N GLY A 132 -7.13 14.92 4.05
CA GLY A 132 -6.96 14.36 5.39
C GLY A 132 -6.22 15.28 6.38
N TYR A 133 -5.54 16.33 5.90
CA TYR A 133 -4.99 17.38 6.77
C TYR A 133 -6.04 18.33 7.35
N HIS A 134 -7.27 18.28 6.84
CA HIS A 134 -8.41 19.07 7.37
C HIS A 134 -9.32 18.25 8.28
N ALA A 135 -9.24 16.92 8.20
CA ALA A 135 -10.15 16.03 8.88
C ALA A 135 -9.66 15.69 10.29
N ASN A 136 -10.59 15.72 11.26
CA ASN A 136 -10.40 15.15 12.58
C ASN A 136 -11.07 13.77 12.64
N VAL A 137 -10.39 12.80 13.21
CA VAL A 137 -10.89 11.43 13.33
C VAL A 137 -12.08 11.37 14.29
N GLU A 138 -12.07 12.15 15.35
CA GLU A 138 -13.16 12.23 16.33
C GLU A 138 -14.47 12.67 15.68
N ASP A 139 -14.43 13.68 14.80
CA ASP A 139 -15.61 14.17 14.07
C ASP A 139 -16.17 13.10 13.11
N ILE A 140 -15.30 12.23 12.58
CA ILE A 140 -15.71 11.14 11.68
C ILE A 140 -16.43 10.04 12.44
N VAL A 141 -15.90 9.66 13.60
CA VAL A 141 -16.52 8.63 14.45
C VAL A 141 -17.87 9.13 14.96
N ASN A 142 -17.92 10.40 15.39
CA ASN A 142 -19.13 11.03 15.88
C ASN A 142 -19.84 10.12 16.93
N ASN A 143 -21.17 10.01 16.90
CA ASN A 143 -21.96 9.19 17.83
C ASN A 143 -22.13 7.72 17.39
N ALA A 144 -21.23 7.17 16.54
CA ALA A 144 -21.32 5.81 16.03
C ALA A 144 -20.53 4.79 16.89
N LEU A 145 -20.54 4.97 18.20
CA LEU A 145 -20.06 4.03 19.19
C LEU A 145 -21.28 3.44 19.93
N PHE A 146 -21.37 2.13 19.98
CA PHE A 146 -22.51 1.41 20.55
C PHE A 146 -22.02 0.48 21.66
N HIS A 147 -22.75 0.44 22.76
CA HIS A 147 -22.52 -0.52 23.83
C HIS A 147 -23.17 -1.84 23.44
N GLU A 148 -22.34 -2.86 23.25
CA GLU A 148 -22.77 -4.20 22.88
C GLU A 148 -21.97 -5.23 23.66
N ASP A 149 -22.62 -6.29 24.09
CA ASP A 149 -21.97 -7.44 24.72
C ASP A 149 -21.38 -8.37 23.64
N HIS A 150 -20.37 -7.82 22.93
CA HIS A 150 -19.65 -8.53 21.88
C HIS A 150 -18.15 -8.47 22.16
N ASN A 151 -17.54 -9.63 22.31
CA ASN A 151 -16.13 -9.78 22.66
C ASN A 151 -15.33 -10.62 21.64
N GLU A 152 -15.96 -10.94 20.52
CA GLU A 152 -15.34 -11.67 19.42
C GLU A 152 -14.70 -10.71 18.41
N MET A 153 -13.88 -11.26 17.51
CA MET A 153 -13.17 -10.49 16.50
C MET A 153 -14.11 -9.90 15.45
N VAL A 154 -14.05 -8.59 15.26
CA VAL A 154 -14.72 -7.87 14.18
C VAL A 154 -13.69 -7.49 13.12
N ILE A 155 -13.95 -7.80 11.84
CA ILE A 155 -13.03 -7.53 10.74
C ILE A 155 -13.78 -6.81 9.61
N VAL A 156 -13.23 -5.68 9.16
CA VAL A 156 -13.59 -5.05 7.87
C VAL A 156 -12.45 -5.26 6.90
N ARG A 157 -12.74 -5.99 5.83
CA ARG A 157 -11.75 -6.36 4.79
C ARG A 157 -11.93 -5.51 3.54
N ASP A 158 -10.92 -5.58 2.69
CA ASP A 158 -10.96 -5.11 1.31
C ASP A 158 -11.27 -3.61 1.22
N ILE A 159 -10.61 -2.82 2.10
CA ILE A 159 -10.75 -1.37 2.13
C ILE A 159 -9.80 -0.76 1.09
N ASP A 160 -10.36 -0.12 0.07
CA ASP A 160 -9.60 0.63 -0.94
C ASP A 160 -8.81 1.78 -0.31
N ILE A 161 -7.53 1.84 -0.62
CA ILE A 161 -6.64 2.92 -0.15
C ILE A 161 -5.99 3.61 -1.34
N PHE A 162 -6.08 4.94 -1.32
CA PHE A 162 -5.38 5.83 -2.25
C PHE A 162 -4.59 6.85 -1.46
N SER A 163 -3.27 6.86 -1.63
CA SER A 163 -2.38 7.78 -0.93
C SER A 163 -1.27 8.29 -1.83
N LEU A 164 -0.58 9.34 -1.40
CA LEU A 164 0.59 9.90 -2.08
C LEU A 164 1.85 9.57 -1.29
N CYS A 165 2.82 8.98 -1.96
CA CYS A 165 4.16 8.78 -1.41
C CYS A 165 4.80 10.14 -1.10
N GLU A 166 5.20 10.39 0.14
CA GLU A 166 5.77 11.67 0.56
C GLU A 166 7.11 11.99 -0.11
N HIS A 167 7.86 10.96 -0.55
CA HIS A 167 9.15 11.14 -1.18
C HIS A 167 9.07 11.61 -2.64
N HIS A 168 8.00 11.25 -3.34
CA HIS A 168 7.91 11.46 -4.80
C HIS A 168 6.62 12.14 -5.25
N LEU A 169 5.64 12.34 -4.39
CA LEU A 169 4.29 12.83 -4.69
C LEU A 169 3.56 11.98 -5.74
N VAL A 170 3.98 10.73 -5.92
CA VAL A 170 3.38 9.76 -6.83
C VAL A 170 2.48 8.81 -6.02
N PRO A 171 1.33 8.40 -6.57
CA PRO A 171 0.40 7.55 -5.85
C PRO A 171 0.96 6.19 -5.45
N PHE A 172 0.51 5.69 -4.31
CA PHE A 172 0.46 4.27 -4.02
C PHE A 172 -0.96 3.87 -3.66
N THR A 173 -1.37 2.70 -4.08
CA THR A 173 -2.76 2.27 -3.96
C THR A 173 -2.86 0.85 -3.48
N GLY A 174 -3.86 0.60 -2.62
CA GLY A 174 -4.37 -0.70 -2.33
C GLY A 174 -5.72 -0.86 -3.03
N LYS A 175 -5.75 -1.34 -4.27
CA LYS A 175 -6.96 -1.52 -5.09
C LYS A 175 -6.92 -2.80 -5.93
N GLU A 176 -8.08 -3.34 -6.19
CA GLU A 176 -8.34 -4.47 -7.08
C GLU A 176 -8.10 -4.10 -8.56
N SER A 177 -6.86 -4.12 -9.01
CA SER A 177 -6.54 -4.08 -10.46
C SER A 177 -5.54 -5.16 -10.85
N SER A 178 -5.38 -6.16 -10.01
CA SER A 178 -4.45 -7.28 -10.14
C SER A 178 -5.17 -8.58 -9.75
N PRO A 179 -4.77 -9.75 -10.26
CA PRO A 179 -5.25 -11.04 -9.77
C PRO A 179 -4.99 -11.26 -8.26
N PHE A 180 -4.22 -10.38 -7.64
CA PHE A 180 -4.02 -10.34 -6.19
C PHE A 180 -4.59 -9.03 -5.64
N PRO A 181 -5.70 -9.08 -4.89
CA PRO A 181 -6.32 -7.91 -4.30
C PRO A 181 -5.36 -7.21 -3.33
N ARG A 182 -5.26 -5.89 -3.43
CA ARG A 182 -4.37 -5.04 -2.63
C ARG A 182 -5.24 -4.08 -1.84
N TYR A 183 -5.36 -4.33 -0.53
CA TYR A 183 -6.31 -3.63 0.32
C TYR A 183 -5.72 -3.34 1.69
N MET A 184 -6.43 -2.51 2.43
CA MET A 184 -6.27 -2.46 3.87
C MET A 184 -7.34 -3.33 4.54
N HIS A 185 -6.93 -4.09 5.53
CA HIS A 185 -7.79 -4.90 6.37
C HIS A 185 -7.64 -4.42 7.80
N ILE A 186 -8.77 -4.23 8.49
CA ILE A 186 -8.82 -3.74 9.86
C ILE A 186 -9.60 -4.74 10.71
N GLY A 187 -8.98 -5.25 11.76
CA GLY A 187 -9.62 -6.11 12.76
C GLY A 187 -9.48 -5.52 14.16
N TYR A 188 -10.48 -5.73 15.00
CA TYR A 188 -10.41 -5.41 16.43
C TYR A 188 -11.21 -6.38 17.26
N ILE A 189 -10.90 -6.52 18.53
CA ILE A 189 -11.69 -7.28 19.50
C ILE A 189 -12.19 -6.28 20.53
N PRO A 190 -13.51 -6.01 20.59
CA PRO A 190 -14.08 -5.06 21.55
C PRO A 190 -14.04 -5.57 23.00
N TYR A 191 -14.17 -4.70 23.96
CA TYR A 191 -14.56 -5.07 25.32
C TYR A 191 -16.09 -5.10 25.45
N ASN A 192 -16.70 -3.94 25.27
CA ASN A 192 -18.15 -3.71 25.41
C ASN A 192 -18.62 -2.55 24.50
N THR A 193 -17.77 -2.13 23.57
CA THR A 193 -18.08 -1.00 22.68
C THR A 193 -17.67 -1.37 21.27
N VAL A 194 -18.62 -1.31 20.35
CA VAL A 194 -18.39 -1.52 18.91
C VAL A 194 -18.56 -0.22 18.17
N ILE A 195 -17.91 -0.11 17.01
CA ILE A 195 -18.01 1.05 16.14
C ILE A 195 -18.84 0.74 14.89
N GLY A 196 -19.58 1.71 14.41
CA GLY A 196 -20.25 1.58 13.13
C GLY A 196 -19.26 1.17 12.04
N LEU A 197 -19.48 0.05 11.35
CA LEU A 197 -18.53 -0.59 10.43
C LEU A 197 -18.00 0.38 9.36
N SER A 198 -18.86 1.29 8.86
CA SER A 198 -18.49 2.30 7.87
C SER A 198 -17.49 3.36 8.38
N LYS A 199 -17.26 3.42 9.69
CA LYS A 199 -16.33 4.39 10.28
C LYS A 199 -14.88 3.94 10.15
N LEU A 200 -14.62 2.63 10.14
CA LEU A 200 -13.27 2.09 9.98
C LEU A 200 -12.63 2.48 8.64
N PRO A 201 -13.29 2.29 7.47
CA PRO A 201 -12.78 2.81 6.21
C PRO A 201 -12.60 4.34 6.19
N ARG A 202 -13.49 5.09 6.81
CA ARG A 202 -13.38 6.56 6.88
C ARG A 202 -12.19 7.01 7.71
N VAL A 203 -11.90 6.34 8.82
CA VAL A 203 -10.68 6.59 9.61
C VAL A 203 -9.44 6.30 8.78
N ALA A 204 -9.40 5.18 8.06
CA ALA A 204 -8.31 4.87 7.14
C ALA A 204 -8.15 5.94 6.06
N GLU A 205 -9.25 6.45 5.49
CA GLU A 205 -9.24 7.53 4.50
C GLU A 205 -8.63 8.82 5.04
N VAL A 206 -8.89 9.24 6.28
CA VAL A 206 -8.28 10.44 6.89
C VAL A 206 -6.76 10.39 6.82
N PHE A 207 -6.18 9.25 7.16
CA PHE A 207 -4.73 9.09 7.16
C PHE A 207 -4.17 8.86 5.77
N SER A 208 -4.88 8.15 4.88
CA SER A 208 -4.43 7.91 3.51
C SER A 208 -4.45 9.19 2.66
N ARG A 209 -5.36 10.12 2.92
CA ARG A 209 -5.43 11.42 2.24
C ARG A 209 -4.46 12.45 2.82
N ARG A 210 -3.23 12.01 3.06
CA ARG A 210 -2.05 12.82 3.46
C ARG A 210 -0.85 12.38 2.65
N LEU A 211 0.25 13.11 2.74
CA LEU A 211 1.54 12.61 2.25
C LEU A 211 2.03 11.53 3.22
N GLN A 212 2.28 10.32 2.73
CA GLN A 212 2.50 9.15 3.58
C GLN A 212 3.67 8.27 3.12
N ILE A 213 4.16 7.51 4.08
CA ILE A 213 4.81 6.21 3.85
C ILE A 213 3.86 5.12 4.35
N GLN A 214 3.87 3.96 3.73
CA GLN A 214 2.91 2.89 4.02
C GLN A 214 2.98 2.41 5.47
N GLU A 215 4.17 2.32 6.03
CA GLU A 215 4.42 1.89 7.41
C GLU A 215 3.78 2.86 8.42
N ARG A 216 3.91 4.15 8.19
CA ARG A 216 3.29 5.19 9.04
C ARG A 216 1.78 5.17 8.91
N LEU A 217 1.25 5.05 7.69
CA LEU A 217 -0.18 4.97 7.42
C LEU A 217 -0.81 3.79 8.20
N THR A 218 -0.24 2.59 8.05
CA THR A 218 -0.71 1.39 8.74
C THR A 218 -0.71 1.57 10.26
N LYS A 219 0.37 2.13 10.80
CA LYS A 219 0.51 2.39 12.24
C LYS A 219 -0.47 3.44 12.74
N GLN A 220 -0.64 4.56 12.04
CA GLN A 220 -1.55 5.64 12.44
C GLN A 220 -3.00 5.17 12.47
N VAL A 221 -3.44 4.37 11.51
CA VAL A 221 -4.79 3.79 11.50
C VAL A 221 -5.00 2.87 12.71
N ALA A 222 -4.05 1.99 13.00
CA ALA A 222 -4.14 1.06 14.13
C ALA A 222 -4.24 1.81 15.48
N HIS A 223 -3.37 2.80 15.69
CA HIS A 223 -3.37 3.59 16.92
C HIS A 223 -4.64 4.43 17.07
N ALA A 224 -5.11 5.08 16.00
CA ALA A 224 -6.35 5.86 16.05
C ALA A 224 -7.56 5.01 16.49
N ILE A 225 -7.67 3.79 15.96
CA ILE A 225 -8.75 2.87 16.35
C ILE A 225 -8.56 2.41 17.80
N MET A 226 -7.33 2.15 18.22
CA MET A 226 -7.00 1.77 19.59
C MET A 226 -7.36 2.88 20.59
N ASP A 227 -7.06 4.13 20.24
CA ASP A 227 -7.33 5.29 21.10
C ASP A 227 -8.83 5.59 21.23
N ILE A 228 -9.60 5.43 20.15
CA ILE A 228 -11.03 5.73 20.10
C ILE A 228 -11.86 4.65 20.79
N LEU A 229 -11.62 3.37 20.44
CA LEU A 229 -12.44 2.28 20.93
C LEU A 229 -11.93 1.68 22.25
N LYS A 230 -10.64 1.85 22.53
CA LYS A 230 -9.94 1.16 23.63
C LYS A 230 -10.28 -0.33 23.69
N PRO A 231 -10.16 -1.06 22.57
CA PRO A 231 -10.53 -2.46 22.50
C PRO A 231 -9.47 -3.34 23.17
N GLN A 232 -9.68 -4.63 23.24
CA GLN A 232 -8.67 -5.58 23.70
C GLN A 232 -7.44 -5.62 22.79
N GLY A 233 -7.62 -5.29 21.51
CA GLY A 233 -6.56 -5.17 20.53
C GLY A 233 -7.07 -4.74 19.16
N VAL A 234 -6.13 -4.32 18.33
CA VAL A 234 -6.35 -3.89 16.94
C VAL A 234 -5.31 -4.55 16.04
N ALA A 235 -5.73 -4.96 14.87
CA ALA A 235 -4.88 -5.45 13.79
C ALA A 235 -5.15 -4.66 12.52
N VAL A 236 -4.13 -4.11 11.91
CA VAL A 236 -4.20 -3.47 10.59
C VAL A 236 -3.15 -4.09 9.70
N VAL A 237 -3.57 -4.57 8.54
CA VAL A 237 -2.69 -5.07 7.47
C VAL A 237 -3.02 -4.33 6.20
N MET A 238 -2.00 -3.89 5.49
CA MET A 238 -2.12 -3.20 4.22
C MET A 238 -1.17 -3.80 3.20
N GLU A 239 -1.69 -4.14 2.03
CA GLU A 239 -0.91 -4.46 0.84
C GLU A 239 -1.14 -3.40 -0.23
N SER A 240 -0.08 -2.89 -0.85
CA SER A 240 -0.18 -1.87 -1.88
C SER A 240 0.89 -1.97 -2.96
N SER A 241 0.61 -1.32 -4.09
CA SER A 241 1.56 -1.07 -5.17
C SER A 241 1.98 0.40 -5.16
N HIS A 242 3.29 0.62 -5.20
CA HIS A 242 3.88 1.95 -5.21
C HIS A 242 4.28 2.35 -6.64
N LEU A 243 3.58 3.30 -7.26
CA LEU A 243 3.91 3.74 -8.61
C LEU A 243 5.31 4.35 -8.72
N CYS A 244 5.84 4.89 -7.63
CA CYS A 244 7.22 5.35 -7.58
C CYS A 244 8.28 4.23 -7.71
N MET A 245 7.89 2.97 -7.53
CA MET A 245 8.72 1.78 -7.77
C MET A 245 8.39 1.10 -9.11
N VAL A 246 7.16 1.29 -9.61
CA VAL A 246 6.66 0.65 -10.82
C VAL A 246 7.06 1.41 -12.08
N MET A 247 6.83 2.75 -12.10
CA MET A 247 6.97 3.60 -13.29
C MET A 247 8.39 4.10 -13.51
N ARG A 248 9.20 4.14 -12.49
CA ARG A 248 10.57 4.67 -12.48
C ARG A 248 11.36 4.07 -11.31
N GLY A 249 12.66 4.32 -11.28
CA GLY A 249 13.58 3.82 -10.26
C GLY A 249 13.88 2.33 -10.46
N VAL A 250 13.33 1.46 -9.63
CA VAL A 250 13.60 0.02 -9.71
C VAL A 250 12.76 -0.72 -10.76
N GLU A 251 11.71 -0.10 -11.29
CA GLU A 251 10.85 -0.58 -12.39
C GLU A 251 10.32 -2.01 -12.19
N LYS A 252 9.88 -2.33 -10.97
CA LYS A 252 9.32 -3.63 -10.61
C LYS A 252 7.80 -3.58 -10.61
N THR A 253 7.18 -3.93 -11.73
CA THR A 253 5.73 -3.81 -11.96
C THR A 253 4.89 -4.75 -11.11
N SER A 254 5.43 -5.93 -10.74
CA SER A 254 4.76 -6.92 -9.91
C SER A 254 5.04 -6.79 -8.41
N ALA A 255 5.96 -5.87 -8.02
CA ALA A 255 6.31 -5.71 -6.62
C ALA A 255 5.14 -5.12 -5.82
N THR A 256 4.83 -5.76 -4.69
CA THR A 256 3.89 -5.28 -3.71
C THR A 256 4.58 -5.08 -2.37
N THR A 257 4.08 -4.14 -1.59
CA THR A 257 4.55 -3.89 -0.23
C THR A 257 3.46 -4.29 0.75
N LEU A 258 3.78 -5.16 1.69
CA LEU A 258 2.87 -5.56 2.78
C LEU A 258 3.39 -4.97 4.08
N THR A 259 2.51 -4.26 4.80
CA THR A 259 2.78 -3.72 6.13
C THR A 259 1.72 -4.16 7.12
N SER A 260 2.09 -4.34 8.38
CA SER A 260 1.16 -4.70 9.44
C SER A 260 1.45 -3.92 10.72
N CYS A 261 0.39 -3.66 11.49
CA CYS A 261 0.47 -3.14 12.84
C CYS A 261 -0.51 -3.92 13.73
N MET A 262 0.03 -4.55 14.77
CA MET A 262 -0.71 -5.37 15.72
C MET A 262 -0.57 -4.75 17.10
N LEU A 263 -1.69 -4.52 17.78
CA LEU A 263 -1.75 -3.88 19.10
C LEU A 263 -2.57 -4.73 20.07
N GLY A 264 -2.22 -4.71 21.36
CA GLY A 264 -2.93 -5.42 22.41
C GLY A 264 -2.90 -6.94 22.21
N CYS A 265 -4.06 -7.60 22.27
CA CYS A 265 -4.16 -9.05 22.17
C CYS A 265 -3.65 -9.63 20.84
N PHE A 266 -3.67 -8.88 19.73
CA PHE A 266 -3.07 -9.32 18.46
C PHE A 266 -1.55 -9.34 18.49
N GLU A 267 -0.93 -8.47 19.28
CA GLU A 267 0.52 -8.47 19.48
C GLU A 267 0.94 -9.59 20.45
N GLN A 268 0.21 -9.74 21.55
CA GLN A 268 0.56 -10.64 22.65
C GLN A 268 0.24 -12.11 22.38
N LYS A 269 -0.84 -12.40 21.62
CA LYS A 269 -1.35 -13.76 21.40
C LYS A 269 -1.17 -14.17 19.93
N SER A 270 -0.24 -15.07 19.66
CA SER A 270 0.00 -15.59 18.31
C SER A 270 -1.22 -16.26 17.67
N LYS A 271 -2.07 -16.94 18.47
CA LYS A 271 -3.32 -17.55 17.98
C LYS A 271 -4.26 -16.50 17.41
N THR A 272 -4.52 -15.41 18.13
CA THR A 272 -5.39 -14.31 17.70
C THR A 272 -4.86 -13.64 16.43
N ARG A 273 -3.53 -13.40 16.37
CA ARG A 273 -2.88 -12.88 15.14
C ARG A 273 -3.07 -13.83 13.97
N ASN A 274 -2.81 -15.12 14.14
CA ASN A 274 -2.92 -16.12 13.08
C ASN A 274 -4.35 -16.28 12.59
N GLU A 275 -5.34 -16.23 13.47
CA GLU A 275 -6.75 -16.27 13.13
C GLU A 275 -7.13 -15.06 12.24
N PHE A 276 -6.73 -13.84 12.62
CA PHE A 276 -6.92 -12.66 11.79
C PHE A 276 -6.25 -12.81 10.42
N MET A 277 -4.97 -13.22 10.37
CA MET A 277 -4.23 -13.42 9.12
C MET A 277 -4.88 -14.47 8.22
N HIS A 278 -5.49 -15.50 8.81
CA HIS A 278 -6.25 -16.51 8.07
C HIS A 278 -7.52 -15.91 7.44
N TYR A 279 -8.29 -15.13 8.21
CA TYR A 279 -9.54 -14.51 7.71
C TYR A 279 -9.29 -13.50 6.58
N ILE A 280 -8.16 -12.81 6.56
CA ILE A 280 -7.81 -11.87 5.48
C ILE A 280 -7.07 -12.56 4.31
N GLY A 281 -6.77 -13.85 4.40
CA GLY A 281 -6.20 -14.64 3.30
C GLY A 281 -4.71 -14.43 3.06
N VAL A 282 -3.96 -13.85 3.96
CA VAL A 282 -2.51 -13.62 3.83
C VAL A 282 -1.69 -14.91 4.02
N ASN A 283 -2.23 -15.91 4.70
CA ASN A 283 -1.58 -17.21 4.95
C ASN A 283 -2.10 -18.30 3.99
N ARG A 284 -2.24 -18.00 2.71
CA ARG A 284 -2.54 -19.00 1.69
C ARG A 284 -1.30 -19.62 1.10
#